data_e81b03129a07ce70c7146403176290c8
#
_entry.id   e81b03129a07ce70c7146403176290c8
#
_cell.length_a   1.000
_cell.length_b   1.000
_cell.length_c   1.000
_cell.angle_alpha   90.00
_cell.angle_beta   90.00
_cell.angle_gamma   90.00
#
_symmetry.space_group_name_H-M   'P 1'
#
loop_
_entity.id
_entity.type
_entity.pdbx_description
1 polymer ?
#
loop_
_entity_poly.entity_id
_entity_poly.type
_entity_poly.pdbx_seq_one_letter_code
_entity_poly.pdbx_strand_id
1 'polypeptide(L)'
;MTAQGTPAWLVEGATVAVTYRGAYTGRPGGIELHTVRRVGKATCTLSTGDKYSVRTLERDPKENVVSFAKLADPEDRMIKATIARQEREKARGLIHRAYEKFTRHAGPENTQALIDQLTKYRALSGDD
;
A
#
# COMPACT_ATOMS: atom_id res chain seq x y z
N MET A 1 15.08 18.18 -18.94
CA MET A 1 15.69 17.29 -18.06
C MET A 1 15.22 17.50 -16.67
N THR A 2 14.91 16.43 -16.00
CA THR A 2 14.38 16.58 -14.69
C THR A 2 15.47 17.02 -13.76
N ALA A 3 15.09 17.57 -12.66
CA ALA A 3 16.03 17.89 -11.63
C ALA A 3 16.79 16.64 -11.32
N GLN A 4 18.06 16.79 -11.07
CA GLN A 4 18.86 15.65 -10.87
C GLN A 4 18.37 14.79 -9.78
N GLY A 5 18.13 13.57 -10.07
CA GLY A 5 17.75 12.61 -9.08
C GLY A 5 16.30 12.59 -8.68
N THR A 6 15.48 13.49 -9.18
CA THR A 6 14.07 13.49 -8.83
C THR A 6 13.25 12.79 -9.90
N PRO A 7 12.56 11.69 -9.54
CA PRO A 7 11.75 10.98 -10.53
C PRO A 7 10.59 11.84 -11.03
N ALA A 8 10.20 11.59 -12.25
CA ALA A 8 9.09 12.34 -12.84
C ALA A 8 7.78 12.15 -12.11
N TRP A 9 7.60 11.00 -11.49
CA TRP A 9 6.33 10.70 -10.79
C TRP A 9 6.28 11.32 -9.40
N LEU A 10 7.38 11.88 -8.92
CA LEU A 10 7.42 12.47 -7.58
C LEU A 10 7.14 13.95 -7.69
N VAL A 11 5.86 14.29 -7.71
CA VAL A 11 5.42 15.68 -7.82
C VAL A 11 4.35 15.95 -6.78
N GLU A 12 4.21 17.22 -6.44
CA GLU A 12 3.23 17.64 -5.46
C GLU A 12 1.82 17.20 -5.89
N GLY A 13 1.08 16.62 -4.98
CA GLY A 13 -0.27 16.17 -5.24
C GLY A 13 -0.37 14.77 -5.81
N ALA A 14 0.75 14.18 -6.20
CA ALA A 14 0.73 12.84 -6.77
C ALA A 14 0.61 11.78 -5.69
N THR A 15 0.11 10.62 -6.08
CA THR A 15 0.10 9.47 -5.20
C THR A 15 1.37 8.67 -5.45
N VAL A 16 2.03 8.28 -4.39
CA VAL A 16 3.25 7.48 -4.49
C VAL A 16 3.12 6.26 -3.61
N ALA A 17 3.90 5.24 -3.91
CA ALA A 17 3.92 4.03 -3.10
C ALA A 17 5.05 4.13 -2.09
N VAL A 18 4.79 3.66 -0.88
CA VAL A 18 5.81 3.56 0.15
C VAL A 18 6.02 2.08 0.43
N THR A 19 7.22 1.60 0.18
CA THR A 19 7.55 0.21 0.43
C THR A 19 8.34 0.12 1.71
N TYR A 20 8.00 -0.83 2.56
CA TYR A 20 8.70 -1.02 3.80
C TYR A 20 9.61 -2.22 3.70
N ARG A 21 10.73 -2.15 4.37
CA ARG A 21 11.64 -3.27 4.37
C ARG A 21 10.89 -4.45 4.97
N GLY A 22 11.12 -5.56 4.61
CA GLY A 22 10.34 -6.68 5.07
C GLY A 22 9.22 -7.03 4.14
N ALA A 23 8.85 -6.10 3.28
CA ALA A 23 7.85 -6.37 2.29
C ALA A 23 8.29 -7.50 1.40
N TYR A 24 9.58 -7.64 1.25
CA TYR A 24 10.11 -8.62 0.32
C TYR A 24 10.77 -9.80 1.01
N THR A 25 10.61 -9.92 2.32
CA THR A 25 11.27 -11.00 3.04
C THR A 25 10.26 -11.99 3.55
N GLY A 26 9.42 -12.45 2.67
CA GLY A 26 8.47 -13.46 3.06
C GLY A 26 7.29 -12.96 3.84
N ARG A 27 7.34 -11.77 4.38
CA ARG A 27 6.19 -11.19 4.95
C ARG A 27 5.68 -10.22 3.99
N PRO A 28 4.42 -10.25 3.73
CA PRO A 28 3.85 -9.30 2.84
C PRO A 28 4.03 -8.01 3.53
N GLY A 29 4.97 -7.39 3.31
CA GLY A 29 5.19 -6.15 3.85
C GLY A 29 4.23 -5.19 3.37
N GLY A 30 4.12 -4.16 3.86
CA GLY A 30 3.18 -3.23 3.44
C GLY A 30 3.72 -2.38 2.36
N ILE A 31 2.96 -2.28 1.31
CA ILE A 31 3.11 -1.18 0.40
C ILE A 31 1.90 -0.32 0.67
N GLU A 32 2.13 0.94 0.99
CA GLU A 32 1.05 1.88 1.24
C GLU A 32 1.09 2.97 0.20
N LEU A 33 -0.05 3.52 -0.12
CA LEU A 33 -0.12 4.65 -1.04
C LEU A 33 -0.36 5.92 -0.24
N HIS A 34 0.40 6.95 -0.53
CA HIS A 34 0.26 8.22 0.16
C HIS A 34 0.39 9.36 -0.84
N THR A 35 -0.17 10.49 -0.48
CA THR A 35 -0.13 11.66 -1.34
C THR A 35 1.09 12.52 -0.99
N VAL A 36 1.74 13.05 -2.01
CA VAL A 36 2.87 13.95 -1.83
C VAL A 36 2.34 15.34 -1.51
N ARG A 37 2.74 15.86 -0.36
CA ARG A 37 2.30 17.18 0.03
C ARG A 37 3.20 18.25 -0.55
N ARG A 38 4.50 17.99 -0.62
CA ARG A 38 5.46 18.98 -1.03
C ARG A 38 6.72 18.32 -1.54
N VAL A 39 7.32 18.90 -2.57
CA VAL A 39 8.60 18.42 -3.08
C VAL A 39 9.60 19.55 -3.02
N GLY A 40 10.68 19.35 -2.27
CA GLY A 40 11.76 20.32 -2.20
C GLY A 40 12.93 19.86 -3.02
N LYS A 41 14.04 20.56 -2.87
CA LYS A 41 15.24 20.22 -3.63
C LYS A 41 15.87 18.93 -3.15
N ALA A 42 15.88 18.71 -1.88
CA ALA A 42 16.54 17.54 -1.28
C ALA A 42 15.57 16.53 -0.73
N THR A 43 14.43 16.98 -0.25
CA THR A 43 13.45 16.08 0.39
C THR A 43 12.05 16.39 -0.09
N CYS A 44 11.18 15.42 0.05
CA CYS A 44 9.76 15.63 -0.16
C CYS A 44 9.04 15.22 1.11
N THR A 45 7.84 15.76 1.28
CA THR A 45 7.02 15.49 2.46
C THR A 45 5.72 14.86 2.00
N LEU A 46 5.35 13.77 2.62
CA LEU A 46 4.08 13.12 2.32
C LEU A 46 2.98 13.67 3.22
N SER A 47 1.75 13.32 2.90
CA SER A 47 0.60 13.76 3.68
C SER A 47 0.68 13.29 5.13
N THR A 48 1.44 12.24 5.40
CA THR A 48 1.64 11.75 6.75
C THR A 48 2.59 12.62 7.56
N GLY A 49 3.32 13.51 6.91
CA GLY A 49 4.34 14.32 7.57
C GLY A 49 5.73 13.74 7.45
N ASP A 50 5.86 12.53 6.97
CA ASP A 50 7.18 11.92 6.82
C ASP A 50 7.93 12.52 5.66
N LYS A 51 9.24 12.59 5.79
CA LYS A 51 10.11 13.15 4.77
C LYS A 51 10.98 12.07 4.14
N TYR A 52 11.18 12.18 2.86
CA TYR A 52 11.99 11.23 2.09
C TYR A 52 12.97 11.98 1.22
N SER A 53 14.12 11.37 0.97
CA SER A 53 15.10 11.96 0.07
C SER A 53 14.61 11.87 -1.36
N VAL A 54 14.68 12.97 -2.11
CA VAL A 54 14.27 12.93 -3.52
C VAL A 54 15.30 12.20 -4.38
N ARG A 55 16.52 12.01 -3.87
CA ARG A 55 17.55 11.30 -4.62
C ARG A 55 17.53 9.81 -4.37
N THR A 56 17.54 9.41 -3.11
CA THR A 56 17.61 8.00 -2.77
C THR A 56 16.23 7.40 -2.60
N LEU A 57 15.22 8.24 -2.42
CA LEU A 57 13.83 7.85 -2.17
C LEU A 57 13.66 7.17 -0.83
N GLU A 58 14.69 7.16 -0.01
CA GLU A 58 14.62 6.56 1.30
C GLU A 58 14.14 7.56 2.33
N ARG A 59 13.48 7.04 3.35
CA ARG A 59 12.97 7.87 4.41
C ARG A 59 14.11 8.51 5.17
N ASP A 60 13.92 9.81 5.49
CA ASP A 60 14.88 10.51 6.29
C ASP A 60 14.97 9.85 7.66
N PRO A 61 16.15 9.48 8.11
CA PRO A 61 16.27 8.88 9.44
C PRO A 61 16.00 9.93 10.49
N LYS A 62 15.20 9.57 11.46
CA LYS A 62 14.99 10.42 12.59
C LYS A 62 15.63 9.78 13.78
N GLU A 63 15.86 10.58 14.81
CA GLU A 63 16.55 10.09 15.91
C GLU A 63 16.05 8.76 16.36
N ASN A 64 16.90 7.83 16.45
CA ASN A 64 16.66 6.49 16.97
C ASN A 64 15.60 5.69 16.25
N VAL A 65 15.19 6.11 15.10
CA VAL A 65 14.22 5.34 14.34
C VAL A 65 14.92 4.75 13.14
N VAL A 66 15.05 3.44 13.16
CA VAL A 66 15.59 2.75 12.02
C VAL A 66 14.41 2.45 11.13
N SER A 67 14.28 3.22 10.08
CA SER A 67 13.16 3.05 9.18
C SER A 67 13.69 2.69 7.82
N PHE A 68 13.14 1.65 7.24
CA PHE A 68 13.56 1.19 5.94
C PHE A 68 12.48 1.43 4.91
N ALA A 69 11.78 2.53 5.04
CA ALA A 69 10.75 2.87 4.09
C ALA A 69 11.38 3.55 2.87
N LYS A 70 10.83 3.27 1.72
CA LYS A 70 11.35 3.83 0.47
C LYS A 70 10.19 4.13 -0.46
N LEU A 71 10.30 5.23 -1.18
CA LEU A 71 9.27 5.60 -2.15
C LEU A 71 9.44 4.81 -3.43
N ALA A 72 8.33 4.56 -4.10
CA ALA A 72 8.34 3.86 -5.38
C ALA A 72 7.22 4.40 -6.26
N ASP A 73 7.40 4.21 -7.56
CA ASP A 73 6.40 4.62 -8.53
C ASP A 73 5.21 3.67 -8.43
N PRO A 74 4.01 4.20 -8.11
CA PRO A 74 2.84 3.33 -7.98
C PRO A 74 2.43 2.68 -9.30
N GLU A 75 2.93 3.18 -10.43
CA GLU A 75 2.64 2.58 -11.72
C GLU A 75 3.61 1.46 -12.08
N ASP A 76 4.64 1.27 -11.28
CA ASP A 76 5.57 0.18 -11.52
C ASP A 76 4.85 -1.15 -11.45
N ARG A 77 5.16 -2.01 -12.41
CA ARG A 77 4.46 -3.29 -12.53
C ARG A 77 4.56 -4.15 -11.27
N MET A 78 5.75 -4.21 -10.69
CA MET A 78 5.92 -5.02 -9.48
C MET A 78 5.19 -4.42 -8.29
N ILE A 79 5.16 -3.10 -8.22
CA ILE A 79 4.43 -2.43 -7.16
C ILE A 79 2.94 -2.73 -7.30
N LYS A 80 2.41 -2.59 -8.51
CA LYS A 80 0.99 -2.88 -8.74
C LYS A 80 0.65 -4.32 -8.42
N ALA A 81 1.52 -5.25 -8.81
CA ALA A 81 1.28 -6.66 -8.54
C ALA A 81 1.28 -6.95 -7.04
N THR A 82 2.19 -6.32 -6.31
CA THR A 82 2.26 -6.51 -4.88
C THR A 82 1.03 -5.93 -4.18
N ILE A 83 0.61 -4.74 -4.59
CA ILE A 83 -0.58 -4.14 -4.03
C ILE A 83 -1.80 -5.01 -4.29
N ALA A 84 -1.93 -5.53 -5.52
CA ALA A 84 -3.06 -6.39 -5.86
C ALA A 84 -3.06 -7.65 -5.00
N ARG A 85 -1.89 -8.21 -4.75
CA ARG A 85 -1.79 -9.39 -3.90
C ARG A 85 -2.18 -9.06 -2.46
N GLN A 86 -1.73 -7.92 -1.96
CA GLN A 86 -2.10 -7.49 -0.62
C GLN A 86 -3.60 -7.31 -0.48
N GLU A 87 -4.23 -6.72 -1.50
CA GLU A 87 -5.66 -6.51 -1.48
C GLU A 87 -6.41 -7.85 -1.45
N ARG A 88 -5.93 -8.81 -2.23
CA ARG A 88 -6.56 -10.11 -2.24
C ARG A 88 -6.40 -10.82 -0.90
N GLU A 89 -5.22 -10.74 -0.30
CA GLU A 89 -5.00 -11.37 0.99
C GLU A 89 -5.83 -10.73 2.08
N LYS A 90 -5.97 -9.43 2.02
CA LYS A 90 -6.81 -8.71 2.97
C LYS A 90 -8.26 -9.15 2.81
N ALA A 91 -8.70 -9.27 1.56
CA ALA A 91 -10.08 -9.69 1.30
C ALA A 91 -10.32 -11.11 1.78
N ARG A 92 -9.33 -11.99 1.63
CA ARG A 92 -9.48 -13.36 2.13
C ARG A 92 -9.61 -13.37 3.65
N GLY A 93 -8.87 -12.51 4.33
CA GLY A 93 -9.00 -12.40 5.77
C GLY A 93 -10.39 -11.95 6.19
N LEU A 94 -10.96 -11.02 5.43
CA LEU A 94 -12.31 -10.55 5.73
C LEU A 94 -13.34 -11.63 5.47
N ILE A 95 -13.13 -12.45 4.43
CA ILE A 95 -14.00 -13.59 4.18
C ILE A 95 -13.96 -14.56 5.35
N HIS A 96 -12.76 -14.84 5.83
CA HIS A 96 -12.60 -15.77 6.94
C HIS A 96 -13.36 -15.29 8.18
N ARG A 97 -13.25 -14.00 8.48
CA ARG A 97 -13.97 -13.45 9.62
C ARG A 97 -15.48 -13.51 9.42
N ALA A 98 -15.93 -13.19 8.22
CA ALA A 98 -17.36 -13.24 7.94
C ALA A 98 -17.88 -14.67 8.02
N TYR A 99 -17.07 -15.62 7.55
CA TYR A 99 -17.43 -17.01 7.61
C TYR A 99 -17.53 -17.50 9.06
N GLU A 100 -16.61 -17.08 9.90
CA GLU A 100 -16.66 -17.46 11.30
C GLU A 100 -17.91 -16.92 11.98
N LYS A 101 -18.27 -15.68 11.69
CA LYS A 101 -19.49 -15.13 12.23
C LYS A 101 -20.70 -15.89 11.75
N PHE A 102 -20.70 -16.24 10.48
CA PHE A 102 -21.81 -16.99 9.89
C PHE A 102 -21.96 -18.35 10.56
N THR A 103 -20.85 -19.04 10.82
CA THR A 103 -20.93 -20.36 11.45
C THR A 103 -21.42 -20.28 12.88
N ARG A 104 -21.16 -19.17 13.55
CA ARG A 104 -21.65 -19.01 14.91
C ARG A 104 -23.12 -18.61 14.95
N HIS A 105 -23.51 -17.82 13.98
CA HIS A 105 -24.87 -17.29 13.98
C HIS A 105 -25.29 -17.04 12.54
N ALA A 106 -25.94 -17.99 11.96
CA ALA A 106 -26.29 -17.95 10.55
C ALA A 106 -27.58 -17.16 10.31
N GLY A 107 -27.56 -15.91 10.70
CA GLY A 107 -28.69 -15.05 10.43
C GLY A 107 -28.56 -14.33 9.09
N PRO A 108 -29.62 -13.63 8.69
CA PRO A 108 -29.58 -12.96 7.39
C PRO A 108 -28.47 -11.93 7.26
N GLU A 109 -28.15 -11.24 8.33
CA GLU A 109 -27.10 -10.24 8.30
C GLU A 109 -25.73 -10.86 8.06
N ASN A 110 -25.43 -11.93 8.79
CA ASN A 110 -24.13 -12.59 8.63
C ASN A 110 -24.04 -13.31 7.31
N THR A 111 -25.15 -13.81 6.80
CA THR A 111 -25.17 -14.42 5.48
C THR A 111 -24.87 -13.38 4.42
N GLN A 112 -25.51 -12.22 4.52
CA GLN A 112 -25.28 -11.17 3.53
C GLN A 112 -23.86 -10.64 3.62
N ALA A 113 -23.32 -10.50 4.83
CA ALA A 113 -21.94 -10.04 4.99
C ALA A 113 -20.96 -10.98 4.31
N LEU A 114 -21.18 -12.28 4.44
CA LEU A 114 -20.31 -13.26 3.82
C LEU A 114 -20.43 -13.19 2.29
N ILE A 115 -21.63 -13.06 1.78
CA ILE A 115 -21.85 -12.92 0.35
C ILE A 115 -21.13 -11.68 -0.18
N ASP A 116 -21.23 -10.57 0.55
CA ASP A 116 -20.61 -9.33 0.14
C ASP A 116 -19.09 -9.46 0.05
N GLN A 117 -18.48 -10.13 1.03
CA GLN A 117 -17.04 -10.30 1.02
C GLN A 117 -16.60 -11.23 -0.11
N LEU A 118 -17.35 -12.26 -0.38
CA LEU A 118 -17.04 -13.16 -1.48
C LEU A 118 -17.15 -12.43 -2.82
N THR A 119 -18.14 -11.58 -2.95
CA THR A 119 -18.33 -10.80 -4.16
C THR A 119 -17.15 -9.85 -4.39
N LYS A 120 -16.70 -9.21 -3.32
CA LYS A 120 -15.55 -8.31 -3.41
C LYS A 120 -14.28 -9.06 -3.81
N TYR A 121 -14.08 -10.22 -3.22
CA TYR A 121 -12.90 -11.00 -3.54
C TYR A 121 -12.90 -11.43 -4.99
N ARG A 122 -14.06 -11.83 -5.47
CA ARG A 122 -14.19 -12.24 -6.86
C ARG A 122 -13.78 -11.12 -7.81
N ALA A 123 -14.18 -9.89 -7.48
CA ALA A 123 -13.82 -8.74 -8.30
C ALA A 123 -12.31 -8.49 -8.25
N LEU A 124 -11.69 -8.69 -7.11
CA LEU A 124 -10.27 -8.46 -6.96
C LEU A 124 -9.42 -9.54 -7.64
N SER A 125 -9.90 -10.75 -7.68
CA SER A 125 -9.11 -11.80 -8.29
C SER A 125 -9.17 -11.75 -9.80
N GLY A 126 -9.86 -10.81 -10.34
CA GLY A 126 -9.82 -10.59 -11.73
C GLY A 126 -10.76 -11.47 -12.40
N ASP A 127 -10.91 -11.35 -13.49
CA ASP A 127 -11.71 -12.02 -14.09
C ASP A 127 -11.01 -12.72 -14.96
N ASP A 128 -10.02 -12.91 -14.88
CA ASP A 128 -9.40 -13.58 -15.72
C ASP A 128 -9.61 -14.75 -15.62
#